data_94ada66e113eb3ab0462f730b85d65ec
#
_entry.id   94ada66e113eb3ab0462f730b85d65ec
#
_cell.length_a   1.000
_cell.length_b   1.000
_cell.length_c   1.000
_cell.angle_alpha   90.00
_cell.angle_beta   90.00
_cell.angle_gamma   90.00
#
_symmetry.space_group_name_H-M   'P 1'
#
loop_
_entity.id
_entity.type
_entity.pdbx_description
1 polymer ?
#
loop_
_entity_poly.entity_id
_entity_poly.type
_entity_poly.pdbx_seq_one_letter_code
_entity_poly.pdbx_strand_id
1 'polypeptide(L)'
;MTTNEKLIKSADRVKDHGEVFTPKWVVDKMIDQPEIAAKVRSLTATFLEPSAGEGAFLVEILDRKLKYAAELSKSAHEFGSYALMALSTLYGIELLEDNVEMLVMNMKDTFSDNYRELMADLYKKKPDQKVYNSAKVIIRANMAQGDALKKIDAYGNPIIFSEWQPIGKTKVQRTEYTFEAIVNGDGPTGTVHHAIEEIPLDLFPDEEPETFGETSTRHFLPCKWTDIYKEKIE
;
A
#
# COMPACT_ATOMS: atom_id res chain seq x y z
N MET A 1 -0.92 32.16 5.39
CA MET A 1 -2.38 31.98 5.34
C MET A 1 -2.66 30.59 5.89
N THR A 2 -3.27 30.48 7.05
CA THR A 2 -3.69 29.18 7.62
C THR A 2 -4.89 28.70 6.80
N THR A 3 -4.66 27.75 5.91
CA THR A 3 -5.75 26.98 5.30
C THR A 3 -6.53 26.33 6.43
N ASN A 4 -7.83 26.58 6.49
CA ASN A 4 -8.73 26.01 7.49
C ASN A 4 -8.93 24.53 7.08
N GLU A 5 -7.99 23.65 7.46
CA GLU A 5 -8.08 22.21 7.18
C GLU A 5 -9.29 21.64 7.92
N LYS A 6 -10.16 20.94 7.20
CA LYS A 6 -11.32 20.27 7.78
C LYS A 6 -10.82 19.01 8.49
N LEU A 7 -10.79 19.03 9.84
CA LEU A 7 -10.24 17.95 10.65
C LEU A 7 -11.23 16.82 10.98
N ILE A 8 -12.52 17.01 10.71
CA ILE A 8 -13.56 16.01 10.96
C ILE A 8 -14.57 15.98 9.81
N LYS A 9 -15.06 14.80 9.44
CA LYS A 9 -16.19 14.67 8.48
C LYS A 9 -17.52 15.02 9.14
N SER A 10 -17.79 14.42 10.33
CA SER A 10 -18.97 14.71 11.14
C SER A 10 -18.72 14.43 12.62
N ALA A 11 -19.56 14.96 13.50
CA ALA A 11 -19.51 14.71 14.95
C ALA A 11 -19.83 13.24 15.29
N ASP A 12 -20.73 12.60 14.53
CA ASP A 12 -21.09 11.18 14.73
C ASP A 12 -19.91 10.27 14.43
N ARG A 13 -19.15 10.51 13.37
CA ARG A 13 -17.95 9.74 13.03
C ARG A 13 -16.85 9.88 14.09
N VAL A 14 -16.69 11.04 14.68
CA VAL A 14 -15.77 11.21 15.81
C VAL A 14 -16.23 10.40 17.01
N LYS A 15 -17.54 10.39 17.32
CA LYS A 15 -18.10 9.65 18.45
C LYS A 15 -18.02 8.13 18.25
N ASP A 16 -18.37 7.65 17.06
CA ASP A 16 -18.56 6.22 16.79
C ASP A 16 -17.23 5.54 16.38
N HIS A 17 -16.31 6.26 15.75
CA HIS A 17 -15.06 5.73 15.21
C HIS A 17 -13.80 6.46 15.65
N GLY A 18 -13.92 7.56 16.41
CA GLY A 18 -12.77 8.38 16.81
C GLY A 18 -12.09 9.09 15.63
N GLU A 19 -12.81 9.26 14.50
CA GLU A 19 -12.22 9.76 13.26
C GLU A 19 -11.90 11.25 13.36
N VAL A 20 -10.61 11.54 13.44
CA VAL A 20 -10.05 12.90 13.39
C VAL A 20 -8.88 12.91 12.41
N PHE A 21 -8.94 13.77 11.40
CA PHE A 21 -7.85 13.87 10.43
C PHE A 21 -6.65 14.60 11.02
N THR A 22 -5.48 14.08 10.72
CA THR A 22 -4.21 14.66 11.18
C THR A 22 -3.84 15.87 10.30
N PRO A 23 -3.70 17.07 10.86
CA PRO A 23 -3.29 18.24 10.09
C PRO A 23 -1.91 18.04 9.44
N LYS A 24 -1.72 18.62 8.24
CA LYS A 24 -0.46 18.47 7.50
C LYS A 24 0.78 18.85 8.31
N TRP A 25 0.73 19.92 9.08
CA TRP A 25 1.87 20.34 9.90
C TRP A 25 2.27 19.32 10.98
N VAL A 26 1.31 18.53 11.50
CA VAL A 26 1.59 17.42 12.44
C VAL A 26 2.26 16.29 11.70
N VAL A 27 1.72 15.91 10.53
CA VAL A 27 2.30 14.88 9.65
C VAL A 27 3.76 15.23 9.33
N ASP A 28 4.01 16.46 8.85
CA ASP A 28 5.34 16.94 8.53
C ASP A 28 6.28 16.83 9.74
N LYS A 29 5.84 17.32 10.92
CA LYS A 29 6.65 17.28 12.14
C LYS A 29 6.97 15.84 12.60
N MET A 30 6.07 14.91 12.42
CA MET A 30 6.30 13.51 12.76
C MET A 30 7.28 12.85 11.78
N ILE A 31 7.12 13.11 10.48
CA ILE A 31 7.99 12.54 9.44
C ILE A 31 9.40 13.16 9.48
N ASP A 32 9.53 14.42 9.92
CA ASP A 32 10.81 15.11 10.06
C ASP A 32 11.66 14.61 11.25
N GLN A 33 11.14 13.70 12.07
CA GLN A 33 11.95 13.08 13.13
C GLN A 33 13.13 12.33 12.50
N PRO A 34 14.37 12.47 13.03
CA PRO A 34 15.57 11.98 12.36
C PRO A 34 15.53 10.50 11.96
N GLU A 35 14.96 9.65 12.80
CA GLU A 35 14.86 8.22 12.54
C GLU A 35 13.86 7.89 11.42
N ILE A 36 12.75 8.62 11.36
CA ILE A 36 11.71 8.46 10.33
C ILE A 36 12.21 9.05 9.02
N ALA A 37 12.77 10.27 9.06
CA ALA A 37 13.33 10.93 7.89
C ALA A 37 14.43 10.08 7.21
N ALA A 38 15.28 9.42 8.00
CA ALA A 38 16.29 8.51 7.47
C ALA A 38 15.66 7.30 6.74
N LYS A 39 14.56 6.74 7.26
CA LYS A 39 13.82 5.64 6.60
C LYS A 39 13.08 6.11 5.36
N VAL A 40 12.54 7.32 5.35
CA VAL A 40 11.91 7.92 4.15
C VAL A 40 12.94 8.06 3.02
N ARG A 41 14.20 8.36 3.33
CA ARG A 41 15.33 8.35 2.37
C ARG A 41 15.91 6.94 2.13
N SER A 42 15.04 5.95 2.04
CA SER A 42 15.37 4.56 1.67
C SER A 42 14.32 4.06 0.69
N LEU A 43 14.75 3.40 -0.40
CA LEU A 43 13.83 2.77 -1.35
C LEU A 43 13.20 1.48 -0.81
N THR A 44 13.75 0.89 0.24
CA THR A 44 13.36 -0.43 0.74
C THR A 44 12.81 -0.42 2.17
N ALA A 45 12.94 0.69 2.91
CA ALA A 45 12.35 0.79 4.24
C ALA A 45 10.81 0.87 4.14
N THR A 46 10.14 -0.05 4.84
CA THR A 46 8.68 -0.19 4.83
C THR A 46 8.01 0.70 5.87
N PHE A 47 6.80 1.13 5.57
CA PHE A 47 5.91 1.86 6.46
C PHE A 47 4.53 1.21 6.43
N LEU A 48 3.95 1.00 7.60
CA LEU A 48 2.58 0.55 7.76
C LEU A 48 1.80 1.58 8.59
N GLU A 49 0.68 2.02 8.06
CA GLU A 49 -0.32 2.84 8.77
C GLU A 49 -1.56 2.00 9.04
N PRO A 50 -1.77 1.53 10.28
CA PRO A 50 -2.87 0.60 10.60
C PRO A 50 -4.22 1.29 10.78
N SER A 51 -4.25 2.62 10.70
CA SER A 51 -5.47 3.45 10.76
C SER A 51 -5.28 4.63 9.81
N ALA A 52 -5.23 4.29 8.50
CA ALA A 52 -4.70 5.19 7.49
C ALA A 52 -5.58 6.41 7.19
N GLY A 53 -6.88 6.36 7.54
CA GLY A 53 -7.83 7.39 7.17
C GLY A 53 -7.83 7.60 5.65
N GLU A 54 -7.78 8.85 5.22
CA GLU A 54 -7.62 9.22 3.80
C GLU A 54 -6.15 9.21 3.32
N GLY A 55 -5.20 8.75 4.16
CA GLY A 55 -3.80 8.52 3.80
C GLY A 55 -2.85 9.69 4.04
N ALA A 56 -3.13 10.61 4.94
CA ALA A 56 -2.33 11.82 5.15
C ALA A 56 -0.82 11.52 5.35
N PHE A 57 -0.46 10.51 6.16
CA PHE A 57 0.92 10.10 6.36
C PHE A 57 1.50 9.40 5.14
N LEU A 58 0.77 8.45 4.55
CA LEU A 58 1.25 7.65 3.43
C LEU A 58 1.49 8.49 2.17
N VAL A 59 0.62 9.47 1.92
CA VAL A 59 0.75 10.44 0.82
C VAL A 59 2.01 11.30 0.98
N GLU A 60 2.26 11.85 2.16
CA GLU A 60 3.45 12.65 2.42
C GLU A 60 4.73 11.82 2.34
N ILE A 61 4.72 10.59 2.89
CA ILE A 61 5.86 9.67 2.79
C ILE A 61 6.12 9.32 1.32
N LEU A 62 5.07 9.05 0.54
CA LEU A 62 5.19 8.75 -0.89
C LEU A 62 5.81 9.90 -1.66
N ASP A 63 5.33 11.13 -1.45
CA ASP A 63 5.88 12.35 -2.09
C ASP A 63 7.39 12.46 -1.85
N ARG A 64 7.82 12.35 -0.59
CA ARG A 64 9.24 12.43 -0.22
C ARG A 64 10.07 11.28 -0.79
N LYS A 65 9.55 10.05 -0.77
CA LYS A 65 10.23 8.88 -1.33
C LYS A 65 10.37 8.96 -2.86
N LEU A 66 9.39 9.52 -3.57
CA LEU A 66 9.48 9.73 -5.02
C LEU A 66 10.55 10.76 -5.37
N LYS A 67 10.65 11.86 -4.63
CA LYS A 67 11.74 12.84 -4.77
C LYS A 67 13.10 12.19 -4.53
N TYR A 68 13.21 11.38 -3.48
CA TYR A 68 14.44 10.63 -3.21
C TYR A 68 14.76 9.59 -4.30
N ALA A 69 13.77 8.87 -4.82
CA ALA A 69 13.95 7.97 -5.94
C ALA A 69 14.49 8.69 -7.19
N ALA A 70 14.02 9.92 -7.44
CA ALA A 70 14.49 10.76 -8.53
C ALA A 70 15.95 11.21 -8.32
N GLU A 71 16.33 11.60 -7.09
CA GLU A 71 17.73 11.94 -6.74
C GLU A 71 18.71 10.80 -7.02
N LEU A 72 18.30 9.55 -6.77
CA LEU A 72 19.13 8.37 -6.97
C LEU A 72 19.22 7.92 -8.43
N SER A 73 18.28 8.32 -9.26
CA SER A 73 18.11 7.78 -10.60
C SER A 73 18.97 8.49 -11.63
N LYS A 74 19.66 7.73 -12.46
CA LYS A 74 20.52 8.24 -13.52
C LYS A 74 19.80 8.37 -14.88
N SER A 75 18.59 7.83 -14.98
CA SER A 75 17.80 7.83 -16.20
C SER A 75 16.31 7.74 -15.90
N ALA A 76 15.47 8.19 -16.85
CA ALA A 76 14.01 8.07 -16.75
C ALA A 76 13.53 6.62 -16.53
N HIS A 77 14.21 5.62 -17.13
CA HIS A 77 13.87 4.22 -16.96
C HIS A 77 14.19 3.73 -15.53
N GLU A 78 15.34 4.11 -15.00
CA GLU A 78 15.74 3.79 -13.62
C GLU A 78 14.81 4.46 -12.62
N PHE A 79 14.43 5.72 -12.87
CA PHE A 79 13.46 6.44 -12.05
C PHE A 79 12.10 5.72 -12.00
N GLY A 80 11.57 5.25 -13.14
CA GLY A 80 10.32 4.47 -13.16
C GLY A 80 10.39 3.23 -12.27
N SER A 81 11.50 2.51 -12.27
CA SER A 81 11.70 1.34 -11.40
C SER A 81 11.83 1.72 -9.92
N TYR A 82 12.59 2.77 -9.61
CA TYR A 82 12.79 3.22 -8.22
C TYR A 82 11.54 3.86 -7.63
N ALA A 83 10.73 4.55 -8.44
CA ALA A 83 9.43 5.07 -8.03
C ALA A 83 8.47 3.95 -7.62
N LEU A 84 8.42 2.84 -8.40
CA LEU A 84 7.63 1.66 -8.05
C LEU A 84 8.17 0.93 -6.81
N MET A 85 9.50 0.83 -6.69
CA MET A 85 10.15 0.27 -5.50
C MET A 85 9.82 1.10 -4.24
N ALA A 86 9.88 2.43 -4.33
CA ALA A 86 9.49 3.32 -3.23
C ALA A 86 8.02 3.14 -2.84
N LEU A 87 7.10 3.10 -3.83
CA LEU A 87 5.67 2.90 -3.60
C LEU A 87 5.38 1.55 -2.94
N SER A 88 6.08 0.49 -3.35
CA SER A 88 5.85 -0.88 -2.87
C SER A 88 6.16 -1.08 -1.38
N THR A 89 6.80 -0.12 -0.74
CA THR A 89 7.13 -0.14 0.70
C THR A 89 6.07 0.49 1.59
N LEU A 90 4.96 0.97 1.03
CA LEU A 90 3.91 1.66 1.76
C LEU A 90 2.67 0.78 1.88
N TYR A 91 2.20 0.61 3.12
CA TYR A 91 1.05 -0.23 3.47
C TYR A 91 0.07 0.57 4.31
N GLY A 92 -1.23 0.41 4.04
CA GLY A 92 -2.30 1.06 4.78
C GLY A 92 -3.45 0.10 5.09
N ILE A 93 -4.00 0.20 6.30
CA ILE A 93 -5.25 -0.45 6.68
C ILE A 93 -6.21 0.65 7.11
N GLU A 94 -7.43 0.59 6.63
CA GLU A 94 -8.49 1.52 7.04
C GLU A 94 -9.82 0.77 7.18
N LEU A 95 -10.53 1.08 8.24
CA LEU A 95 -11.77 0.38 8.58
C LEU A 95 -12.94 0.81 7.68
N LEU A 96 -13.05 2.11 7.40
CA LEU A 96 -14.21 2.71 6.74
C LEU A 96 -14.02 2.73 5.22
N GLU A 97 -14.99 2.18 4.49
CA GLU A 97 -14.93 2.01 3.04
C GLU A 97 -14.66 3.34 2.30
N ASP A 98 -15.39 4.40 2.64
CA ASP A 98 -15.24 5.71 2.00
C ASP A 98 -13.85 6.33 2.23
N ASN A 99 -13.21 6.04 3.37
CA ASN A 99 -11.84 6.46 3.63
C ASN A 99 -10.84 5.62 2.83
N VAL A 100 -11.09 4.31 2.66
CA VAL A 100 -10.24 3.45 1.81
C VAL A 100 -10.28 3.92 0.36
N GLU A 101 -11.46 4.26 -0.16
CA GLU A 101 -11.60 4.81 -1.50
C GLU A 101 -10.77 6.10 -1.67
N MET A 102 -10.88 7.01 -0.69
CA MET A 102 -10.09 8.25 -0.67
C MET A 102 -8.60 7.99 -0.52
N LEU A 103 -8.19 7.06 0.36
CA LEU A 103 -6.79 6.63 0.51
C LEU A 103 -6.22 6.15 -0.83
N VAL A 104 -6.90 5.23 -1.49
CA VAL A 104 -6.47 4.68 -2.79
C VAL A 104 -6.41 5.77 -3.87
N MET A 105 -7.37 6.70 -3.89
CA MET A 105 -7.38 7.81 -4.82
C MET A 105 -6.21 8.76 -4.56
N ASN A 106 -6.02 9.19 -3.31
CA ASN A 106 -4.95 10.09 -2.92
C ASN A 106 -3.56 9.50 -3.20
N MET A 107 -3.36 8.21 -2.95
CA MET A 107 -2.11 7.51 -3.29
C MET A 107 -1.87 7.48 -4.81
N LYS A 108 -2.92 7.22 -5.62
CA LYS A 108 -2.80 7.23 -7.09
C LYS A 108 -2.49 8.62 -7.63
N ASP A 109 -3.17 9.64 -7.13
CA ASP A 109 -3.00 11.03 -7.58
C ASP A 109 -1.61 11.52 -7.20
N THR A 110 -1.17 11.30 -5.95
CA THR A 110 0.17 11.66 -5.49
C THR A 110 1.25 11.00 -6.33
N PHE A 111 1.12 9.68 -6.57
CA PHE A 111 2.08 8.97 -7.43
C PHE A 111 2.10 9.54 -8.84
N SER A 112 0.92 9.74 -9.44
CA SER A 112 0.79 10.17 -10.83
C SER A 112 1.31 11.57 -11.06
N ASP A 113 1.00 12.49 -10.16
CA ASP A 113 1.41 13.89 -10.27
C ASP A 113 2.92 14.03 -10.07
N ASN A 114 3.46 13.46 -9.00
CA ASN A 114 4.90 13.50 -8.75
C ASN A 114 5.70 12.81 -9.87
N TYR A 115 5.27 11.62 -10.31
CA TYR A 115 5.97 10.91 -11.38
C TYR A 115 5.96 11.71 -12.68
N ARG A 116 4.82 12.35 -13.03
CA ARG A 116 4.70 13.22 -14.21
C ARG A 116 5.62 14.42 -14.13
N GLU A 117 5.58 15.14 -13.01
CA GLU A 117 6.37 16.37 -12.81
C GLU A 117 7.86 16.06 -12.84
N LEU A 118 8.33 15.06 -12.06
CA LEU A 118 9.74 14.69 -12.00
C LEU A 118 10.25 14.13 -13.35
N MET A 119 9.42 13.41 -14.10
CA MET A 119 9.77 12.97 -15.46
C MET A 119 9.95 14.16 -16.42
N ALA A 120 9.07 15.15 -16.35
CA ALA A 120 9.16 16.34 -17.17
C ALA A 120 10.36 17.22 -16.78
N ASP A 121 10.55 17.44 -15.48
CA ASP A 121 11.56 18.39 -14.97
C ASP A 121 12.99 17.86 -15.11
N LEU A 122 13.23 16.61 -14.72
CA LEU A 122 14.58 16.05 -14.66
C LEU A 122 15.00 15.37 -15.97
N TYR A 123 14.07 14.70 -16.64
CA TYR A 123 14.40 13.87 -17.80
C TYR A 123 13.87 14.44 -19.11
N LYS A 124 13.04 15.48 -19.08
CA LYS A 124 12.38 16.07 -20.28
C LYS A 124 11.63 15.02 -21.10
N LYS A 125 11.00 14.06 -20.42
CA LYS A 125 10.28 12.94 -21.02
C LYS A 125 8.84 12.85 -20.52
N LYS A 126 7.98 12.24 -21.34
CA LYS A 126 6.63 11.85 -20.92
C LYS A 126 6.70 10.65 -19.98
N PRO A 127 5.76 10.53 -19.03
CA PRO A 127 5.62 9.35 -18.18
C PRO A 127 5.41 8.07 -18.98
N ASP A 128 5.91 6.94 -18.47
CA ASP A 128 5.67 5.61 -19.04
C ASP A 128 4.36 5.05 -18.47
N GLN A 129 3.41 4.70 -19.35
CA GLN A 129 2.12 4.12 -18.99
C GLN A 129 2.24 2.80 -18.23
N LYS A 130 3.30 2.02 -18.47
CA LYS A 130 3.56 0.78 -17.74
C LYS A 130 3.83 1.03 -16.27
N VAL A 131 4.53 2.13 -15.93
CA VAL A 131 4.78 2.54 -14.55
C VAL A 131 3.47 2.88 -13.85
N TYR A 132 2.58 3.67 -14.47
CA TYR A 132 1.25 3.96 -13.92
C TYR A 132 0.40 2.70 -13.70
N ASN A 133 0.41 1.78 -14.66
CA ASN A 133 -0.36 0.55 -14.55
C ASN A 133 0.19 -0.34 -13.43
N SER A 134 1.51 -0.45 -13.29
CA SER A 134 2.16 -1.20 -12.20
C SER A 134 1.91 -0.54 -10.83
N ALA A 135 1.94 0.80 -10.74
CA ALA A 135 1.62 1.51 -9.51
C ALA A 135 0.19 1.22 -9.03
N LYS A 136 -0.79 1.15 -9.93
CA LYS A 136 -2.18 0.79 -9.58
C LYS A 136 -2.28 -0.59 -8.94
N VAL A 137 -1.51 -1.57 -9.43
CA VAL A 137 -1.48 -2.92 -8.85
C VAL A 137 -0.86 -2.90 -7.45
N ILE A 138 0.27 -2.20 -7.27
CA ILE A 138 0.93 -2.07 -5.97
C ILE A 138 -0.01 -1.40 -4.95
N ILE A 139 -0.63 -0.27 -5.31
CA ILE A 139 -1.55 0.44 -4.42
C ILE A 139 -2.71 -0.48 -4.00
N ARG A 140 -3.33 -1.16 -4.96
CA ARG A 140 -4.44 -2.09 -4.66
C ARG A 140 -4.03 -3.25 -3.76
N ALA A 141 -2.79 -3.74 -3.89
CA ALA A 141 -2.28 -4.85 -3.10
C ALA A 141 -1.83 -4.45 -1.70
N ASN A 142 -1.53 -3.16 -1.48
CA ASN A 142 -0.96 -2.67 -0.23
C ASN A 142 -1.90 -1.77 0.59
N MET A 143 -3.08 -1.40 0.04
CA MET A 143 -4.10 -0.62 0.75
C MET A 143 -5.31 -1.51 1.00
N ALA A 144 -5.55 -1.88 2.25
CA ALA A 144 -6.58 -2.83 2.64
C ALA A 144 -7.72 -2.15 3.40
N GLN A 145 -8.96 -2.56 3.10
CA GLN A 145 -10.10 -2.28 3.98
C GLN A 145 -10.17 -3.38 5.04
N GLY A 146 -10.20 -3.01 6.31
CA GLY A 146 -10.34 -3.98 7.39
C GLY A 146 -10.07 -3.44 8.78
N ASP A 147 -10.25 -4.31 9.75
CA ASP A 147 -9.97 -4.07 11.16
C ASP A 147 -8.53 -4.55 11.48
N ALA A 148 -7.61 -3.61 11.66
CA ALA A 148 -6.22 -3.92 11.94
C ALA A 148 -6.01 -4.65 13.29
N LEU A 149 -6.90 -4.43 14.27
CA LEU A 149 -6.81 -5.10 15.58
C LEU A 149 -7.24 -6.57 15.48
N LYS A 150 -8.29 -6.84 14.69
CA LYS A 150 -8.76 -8.20 14.43
C LYS A 150 -8.02 -8.87 13.29
N LYS A 151 -7.26 -8.12 12.49
CA LYS A 151 -6.49 -8.58 11.32
C LYS A 151 -7.35 -9.16 10.19
N ILE A 152 -8.62 -8.74 10.12
CA ILE A 152 -9.61 -9.21 9.13
C ILE A 152 -10.07 -8.08 8.21
N ASP A 153 -10.42 -8.43 6.99
CA ASP A 153 -11.04 -7.53 6.02
C ASP A 153 -12.53 -7.25 6.34
N ALA A 154 -13.21 -6.50 5.49
CA ALA A 154 -14.63 -6.16 5.67
C ALA A 154 -15.56 -7.38 5.58
N TYR A 155 -15.10 -8.51 5.05
CA TYR A 155 -15.86 -9.76 4.90
C TYR A 155 -15.49 -10.82 5.95
N GLY A 156 -14.59 -10.50 6.88
CA GLY A 156 -14.14 -11.42 7.91
C GLY A 156 -12.97 -12.32 7.51
N ASN A 157 -12.43 -12.16 6.29
CA ASN A 157 -11.25 -12.90 5.86
C ASN A 157 -9.97 -12.24 6.38
N PRO A 158 -8.84 -12.99 6.48
CA PRO A 158 -7.55 -12.40 6.83
C PRO A 158 -7.16 -11.28 5.85
N ILE A 159 -6.66 -10.15 6.38
CA ILE A 159 -6.06 -9.10 5.55
C ILE A 159 -4.80 -9.66 4.89
N ILE A 160 -4.70 -9.53 3.57
CA ILE A 160 -3.57 -9.99 2.78
C ILE A 160 -2.80 -8.80 2.22
N PHE A 161 -1.48 -8.81 2.39
CA PHE A 161 -0.55 -7.86 1.79
C PHE A 161 0.41 -8.56 0.83
N SER A 162 0.99 -7.77 -0.06
CA SER A 162 2.06 -8.24 -0.95
C SER A 162 3.41 -7.73 -0.48
N GLU A 163 4.36 -8.64 -0.27
CA GLU A 163 5.77 -8.30 -0.22
C GLU A 163 6.32 -8.17 -1.65
N TRP A 164 7.15 -7.16 -1.84
CA TRP A 164 7.77 -6.83 -3.12
C TRP A 164 9.28 -6.89 -2.98
N GLN A 165 9.85 -8.08 -3.12
CA GLN A 165 11.29 -8.31 -2.93
C GLN A 165 12.07 -7.93 -4.20
N PRO A 166 12.97 -6.93 -4.15
CA PRO A 166 13.80 -6.57 -5.29
C PRO A 166 14.75 -7.69 -5.69
N ILE A 167 14.80 -8.02 -6.99
CA ILE A 167 15.80 -8.91 -7.59
C ILE A 167 16.73 -8.05 -8.45
N GLY A 168 17.85 -7.64 -7.87
CA GLY A 168 18.74 -6.65 -8.49
C GLY A 168 18.04 -5.29 -8.64
N LYS A 169 18.37 -4.54 -9.71
CA LYS A 169 17.86 -3.17 -9.88
C LYS A 169 16.55 -3.07 -10.68
N THR A 170 16.19 -4.11 -11.43
CA THR A 170 15.14 -4.00 -12.45
C THR A 170 13.99 -4.97 -12.30
N LYS A 171 14.16 -6.02 -11.50
CA LYS A 171 13.15 -7.06 -11.29
C LYS A 171 12.63 -7.06 -9.85
N VAL A 172 11.48 -7.68 -9.67
CA VAL A 172 10.80 -7.86 -8.39
C VAL A 172 10.14 -9.22 -8.33
N GLN A 173 10.17 -9.84 -7.15
CA GLN A 173 9.33 -10.98 -6.77
C GLN A 173 8.20 -10.46 -5.90
N ARG A 174 6.95 -10.79 -6.23
CA ARG A 174 5.77 -10.56 -5.39
C ARG A 174 5.44 -11.83 -4.64
N THR A 175 5.20 -11.71 -3.33
CA THR A 175 4.74 -12.81 -2.48
C THR A 175 3.62 -12.29 -1.58
N GLU A 176 2.54 -13.05 -1.41
CA GLU A 176 1.41 -12.66 -0.57
C GLU A 176 1.55 -13.25 0.83
N TYR A 177 1.18 -12.45 1.84
CA TYR A 177 1.18 -12.80 3.26
C TYR A 177 -0.10 -12.34 3.91
N THR A 178 -0.58 -13.05 4.91
CA THR A 178 -1.59 -12.49 5.82
C THR A 178 -0.94 -11.42 6.69
N PHE A 179 -1.70 -10.40 7.04
CA PHE A 179 -1.23 -9.38 7.99
C PHE A 179 -0.83 -10.00 9.34
N GLU A 180 -1.54 -11.05 9.77
CA GLU A 180 -1.20 -11.81 10.97
C GLU A 180 0.17 -12.48 10.88
N ALA A 181 0.47 -13.15 9.77
CA ALA A 181 1.80 -13.74 9.55
C ALA A 181 2.92 -12.71 9.60
N ILE A 182 2.69 -11.51 9.03
CA ILE A 182 3.65 -10.40 9.08
C ILE A 182 3.89 -9.96 10.53
N VAL A 183 2.83 -9.78 11.32
CA VAL A 183 2.93 -9.33 12.73
C VAL A 183 3.62 -10.38 13.60
N ASN A 184 3.36 -11.67 13.36
CA ASN A 184 3.93 -12.77 14.12
C ASN A 184 5.35 -13.15 13.68
N GLY A 185 5.81 -12.66 12.52
CA GLY A 185 7.11 -13.03 11.93
C GLY A 185 7.12 -14.41 11.29
N ASP A 186 5.93 -14.93 10.96
CA ASP A 186 5.76 -16.21 10.27
C ASP A 186 6.04 -16.08 8.77
N GLY A 187 6.38 -17.21 8.14
CA GLY A 187 6.85 -17.23 6.74
C GLY A 187 5.78 -17.00 5.67
N PRO A 188 6.13 -17.24 4.38
CA PRO A 188 5.34 -16.83 3.22
C PRO A 188 4.07 -17.66 3.00
N THR A 189 3.36 -17.33 1.99
CA THR A 189 2.04 -17.70 1.42
C THR A 189 1.36 -19.03 1.82
N GLY A 190 2.08 -20.01 2.34
CA GLY A 190 1.46 -21.20 2.98
C GLY A 190 0.57 -20.84 4.17
N THR A 191 0.82 -19.71 4.83
CA THR A 191 0.03 -19.22 5.95
C THR A 191 -1.31 -18.60 5.53
N VAL A 192 -1.44 -18.11 4.29
CA VAL A 192 -2.73 -17.61 3.77
C VAL A 192 -3.74 -18.73 3.68
N HIS A 193 -3.30 -19.91 3.20
CA HIS A 193 -4.14 -21.10 3.09
C HIS A 193 -4.56 -21.63 4.46
N HIS A 194 -3.63 -21.72 5.40
CA HIS A 194 -3.93 -22.17 6.77
C HIS A 194 -4.87 -21.24 7.51
N ALA A 195 -4.70 -19.92 7.38
CA ALA A 195 -5.56 -18.95 8.07
C ALA A 195 -7.03 -18.99 7.58
N ILE A 196 -7.26 -19.41 6.34
CA ILE A 196 -8.61 -19.57 5.78
C ILE A 196 -9.22 -20.92 6.18
N GLU A 197 -8.39 -21.98 6.30
CA GLU A 197 -8.84 -23.30 6.75
C GLU A 197 -9.15 -23.38 8.25
N GLU A 198 -8.53 -22.55 9.08
CA GLU A 198 -8.74 -22.50 10.54
C GLU A 198 -9.98 -21.71 10.97
N ILE A 199 -10.67 -21.03 10.06
CA ILE A 199 -11.96 -20.40 10.38
C ILE A 199 -12.98 -21.56 10.52
N PRO A 200 -13.49 -21.86 11.74
CA PRO A 200 -14.42 -22.96 11.92
C PRO A 200 -15.67 -22.75 11.07
N LEU A 201 -15.93 -23.66 10.16
CA LEU A 201 -17.16 -23.71 9.33
C LEU A 201 -18.44 -23.91 10.16
N ASP A 202 -18.34 -24.00 11.48
CA ASP A 202 -19.38 -24.47 12.38
C ASP A 202 -20.29 -23.35 12.94
N LEU A 203 -20.19 -22.12 12.42
CA LEU A 203 -21.04 -21.03 12.93
C LEU A 203 -22.46 -21.01 12.35
N PHE A 204 -22.72 -21.74 11.24
CA PHE A 204 -24.06 -21.85 10.64
C PHE A 204 -24.28 -23.28 10.07
N PRO A 205 -24.91 -24.20 10.83
CA PRO A 205 -25.01 -25.63 10.45
C PRO A 205 -26.02 -25.96 9.35
N ASP A 206 -26.76 -25.02 8.79
CA ASP A 206 -27.89 -25.29 7.89
C ASP A 206 -27.85 -24.58 6.52
N GLU A 207 -26.77 -23.94 6.12
CA GLU A 207 -26.62 -23.45 4.74
C GLU A 207 -25.59 -24.33 4.00
N GLU A 208 -26.01 -24.93 2.86
CA GLU A 208 -25.08 -25.60 1.96
C GLU A 208 -23.91 -24.64 1.65
N PRO A 209 -22.65 -25.07 1.77
CA PRO A 209 -21.53 -24.21 1.50
C PRO A 209 -21.61 -23.77 0.04
N GLU A 210 -21.96 -22.50 -0.21
CA GLU A 210 -21.55 -21.89 -1.46
C GLU A 210 -20.06 -22.12 -1.56
N THR A 211 -19.64 -22.86 -2.57
CA THR A 211 -18.24 -23.12 -2.87
C THR A 211 -17.55 -21.78 -3.05
N PHE A 212 -17.00 -21.23 -1.97
CA PHE A 212 -16.03 -20.14 -2.04
C PHE A 212 -14.91 -20.66 -2.92
N GLY A 213 -14.77 -20.05 -4.09
CA GLY A 213 -13.82 -20.47 -5.10
C GLY A 213 -12.46 -20.65 -4.43
N GLU A 214 -11.80 -21.75 -4.78
CA GLU A 214 -10.46 -22.11 -4.34
C GLU A 214 -9.60 -20.87 -4.25
N THR A 215 -9.26 -20.44 -3.04
CA THR A 215 -8.25 -19.42 -2.79
C THR A 215 -6.90 -20.04 -3.11
N SER A 216 -6.66 -20.25 -4.42
CA SER A 216 -5.38 -20.69 -4.91
C SER A 216 -4.35 -19.66 -4.49
N THR A 217 -3.38 -20.06 -3.71
CA THR A 217 -2.17 -19.30 -3.43
C THR A 217 -1.57 -18.85 -4.76
N ARG A 218 -1.60 -17.54 -5.03
CA ARG A 218 -1.12 -17.02 -6.30
C ARG A 218 0.40 -17.01 -6.27
N HIS A 219 1.04 -17.88 -7.06
CA HIS A 219 2.49 -17.86 -7.26
C HIS A 219 2.83 -16.87 -8.39
N PHE A 220 3.24 -15.67 -8.00
CA PHE A 220 3.66 -14.67 -8.98
C PHE A 220 5.05 -14.97 -9.52
N LEU A 221 5.21 -14.92 -10.84
CA LEU A 221 6.52 -15.06 -11.47
C LEU A 221 7.33 -13.76 -11.31
N PRO A 222 8.68 -13.86 -11.12
CA PRO A 222 9.54 -12.69 -11.11
C PRO A 222 9.39 -11.88 -12.40
N CYS A 223 9.20 -10.58 -12.28
CA CYS A 223 9.03 -9.70 -13.45
C CYS A 223 9.84 -8.40 -13.30
N LYS A 224 9.86 -7.58 -14.36
CA LYS A 224 10.37 -6.21 -14.24
C LYS A 224 9.40 -5.37 -13.42
N TRP A 225 9.89 -4.39 -12.66
CA TRP A 225 9.06 -3.43 -11.93
C TRP A 225 7.98 -2.82 -12.82
N THR A 226 8.34 -2.45 -14.05
CA THR A 226 7.41 -1.86 -15.03
C THR A 226 6.44 -2.86 -15.67
N ASP A 227 6.55 -4.14 -15.36
CA ASP A 227 5.71 -5.22 -15.89
C ASP A 227 4.79 -5.86 -14.82
N ILE A 228 4.80 -5.34 -13.58
CA ILE A 228 3.93 -5.79 -12.47
C ILE A 228 2.46 -5.84 -12.89
N TYR A 229 2.00 -4.87 -13.69
CA TYR A 229 0.61 -4.79 -14.14
C TYR A 229 0.14 -6.01 -14.96
N LYS A 230 1.06 -6.84 -15.43
CA LYS A 230 0.72 -8.07 -16.18
C LYS A 230 0.30 -9.22 -15.28
N GLU A 231 0.56 -9.12 -13.97
CA GLU A 231 0.24 -10.10 -12.92
C GLU A 231 0.43 -11.55 -13.39
N LYS A 232 1.65 -11.86 -13.88
CA LYS A 232 1.99 -13.20 -14.34
C LYS A 232 2.01 -14.17 -13.19
N ILE A 233 1.14 -15.16 -13.25
CA ILE A 233 0.98 -16.24 -12.27
C ILE A 233 1.48 -17.52 -12.93
N GLU A 234 2.04 -18.44 -12.11
CA GLU A 234 2.47 -19.78 -12.52
C GLU A 234 1.26 -20.69 -12.77
#